data_b0f7fa494641d379ed0feea6723028b5
#
_entry.id   b0f7fa494641d379ed0feea6723028b5
#
_cell.length_a   1.000
_cell.length_b   1.000
_cell.length_c   1.000
_cell.angle_alpha   90.00
_cell.angle_beta   90.00
_cell.angle_gamma   90.00
#
_symmetry.space_group_name_H-M   'P 1'
#
loop_
_entity.id
_entity.type
_entity.pdbx_description
1 polymer ?
#
loop_
_entity_poly.entity_id
_entity_poly.type
_entity_poly.pdbx_seq_one_letter_code
_entity_poly.pdbx_strand_id
1 'polypeptide(L)'
;MVAEIVLEDVTKRYGDGTLAVESLDLSIEDGEFMVFVGPSGCGKTTALRMIAGLETITEGKLKIGDNVVNDMQPKDRDIAMVFQNYALYPHMSVRDNMAFGLKLAKTDKEEINQRVEEAAKVLGLEEYLDRKPRALSGGQRQRVAMGRAIVRKPQAFLMDEPLSNLDAKLRVQMRSEIARIQRDLEVTTVYVTHDQIEAMTMGDRVAVIKKGELQQVGTPTELFEHPVNLFVAGFIGSPSMNFAQTTVEETDGSLGVKFGDQMLTISKDAVEARPALKKHVGKEVVLGIRPQDFEDPEYAQESAEGTRLKVQLDLIEAVGTETMVHFKADAPVAITDDMKELAADIGEAEVHALERRAEEGTNEFTAVLDPRTKLRKGEDVELSVDTSRLHFFDPESSQGIYDQR
;
A
#
# COMPACT_ATOMS: atom_id res chain seq x y z
N MET A 1 -4.03 -26.77 -10.77
CA MET A 1 -2.72 -26.23 -11.14
C MET A 1 -2.84 -24.73 -10.95
N VAL A 2 -1.98 -24.16 -10.20
CA VAL A 2 -1.89 -22.74 -9.93
C VAL A 2 -1.04 -22.13 -11.05
N ALA A 3 -1.11 -20.84 -11.33
CA ALA A 3 -0.45 -20.29 -12.50
C ALA A 3 0.20 -18.93 -12.20
N GLU A 4 1.41 -18.75 -12.70
CA GLU A 4 2.07 -17.45 -12.80
C GLU A 4 1.24 -16.51 -13.69
N ILE A 5 1.24 -15.20 -13.35
CA ILE A 5 0.62 -14.14 -14.17
C ILE A 5 1.72 -13.18 -14.59
N VAL A 6 1.90 -12.98 -15.90
CA VAL A 6 2.94 -12.10 -16.44
C VAL A 6 2.30 -11.04 -17.33
N LEU A 7 2.58 -9.78 -16.99
CA LEU A 7 2.26 -8.62 -17.80
C LEU A 7 3.57 -8.14 -18.45
N GLU A 8 3.62 -8.08 -19.78
CA GLU A 8 4.76 -7.64 -20.59
C GLU A 8 4.34 -6.39 -21.35
N ASP A 9 4.84 -5.22 -20.95
CA ASP A 9 4.57 -3.90 -21.57
C ASP A 9 3.05 -3.63 -21.77
N VAL A 10 2.26 -3.98 -20.76
CA VAL A 10 0.79 -3.91 -20.87
C VAL A 10 0.30 -2.48 -20.75
N THR A 11 -0.36 -2.00 -21.81
CA THR A 11 -0.93 -0.64 -21.88
C THR A 11 -2.43 -0.69 -22.13
N LYS A 12 -3.16 0.18 -21.41
CA LYS A 12 -4.58 0.42 -21.64
C LYS A 12 -4.84 1.89 -21.93
N ARG A 13 -5.30 2.15 -23.17
CA ARG A 13 -5.80 3.45 -23.60
C ARG A 13 -7.28 3.32 -23.98
N TYR A 14 -8.12 4.17 -23.40
CA TYR A 14 -9.54 4.22 -23.74
C TYR A 14 -9.80 5.01 -25.04
N GLY A 15 -10.98 4.86 -25.62
CA GLY A 15 -11.35 5.50 -26.89
C GLY A 15 -11.40 7.03 -26.85
N ASP A 16 -11.51 7.64 -25.67
CA ASP A 16 -11.42 9.08 -25.42
C ASP A 16 -9.96 9.58 -25.27
N GLY A 17 -8.99 8.69 -25.41
CA GLY A 17 -7.56 8.99 -25.26
C GLY A 17 -7.02 8.83 -23.83
N THR A 18 -7.87 8.57 -22.84
CA THR A 18 -7.43 8.37 -21.44
C THR A 18 -6.50 7.17 -21.33
N LEU A 19 -5.29 7.41 -20.81
CA LEU A 19 -4.29 6.40 -20.52
C LEU A 19 -4.51 5.93 -19.08
N ALA A 20 -5.00 4.70 -18.92
CA ALA A 20 -5.36 4.15 -17.62
C ALA A 20 -4.28 3.23 -17.03
N VAL A 21 -3.51 2.57 -17.90
CA VAL A 21 -2.33 1.77 -17.56
C VAL A 21 -1.30 2.00 -18.65
N GLU A 22 -0.06 2.25 -18.28
CA GLU A 22 1.05 2.56 -19.19
C GLU A 22 2.21 1.61 -18.94
N SER A 23 2.58 0.86 -20.00
CA SER A 23 3.76 -0.01 -20.04
C SER A 23 3.99 -0.82 -18.75
N LEU A 24 2.94 -1.47 -18.26
CA LEU A 24 3.00 -2.24 -17.03
C LEU A 24 3.75 -3.55 -17.26
N ASP A 25 4.96 -3.64 -16.67
CA ASP A 25 5.77 -4.85 -16.60
C ASP A 25 5.71 -5.43 -15.18
N LEU A 26 5.11 -6.61 -15.02
CA LEU A 26 4.97 -7.26 -13.72
C LEU A 26 4.85 -8.77 -13.87
N SER A 27 5.62 -9.51 -13.07
CA SER A 27 5.47 -10.95 -12.89
C SER A 27 4.94 -11.23 -11.47
N ILE A 28 3.90 -12.06 -11.40
CA ILE A 28 3.28 -12.56 -10.16
C ILE A 28 3.51 -14.06 -10.14
N GLU A 29 4.24 -14.53 -9.14
CA GLU A 29 4.65 -15.92 -9.05
C GLU A 29 3.48 -16.85 -8.72
N ASP A 30 3.67 -18.14 -9.01
CA ASP A 30 2.70 -19.18 -8.66
C ASP A 30 2.46 -19.24 -7.15
N GLY A 31 1.20 -19.14 -6.72
CA GLY A 31 0.81 -19.13 -5.30
C GLY A 31 1.05 -17.80 -4.57
N GLU A 32 1.59 -16.78 -5.23
CA GLU A 32 1.88 -15.46 -4.63
C GLU A 32 0.60 -14.67 -4.32
N PHE A 33 0.62 -13.94 -3.20
CA PHE A 33 -0.36 -12.92 -2.87
C PHE A 33 0.16 -11.53 -3.27
N MET A 34 -0.14 -11.10 -4.48
CA MET A 34 0.24 -9.78 -5.00
C MET A 34 -0.84 -8.74 -4.68
N VAL A 35 -0.45 -7.61 -4.09
CA VAL A 35 -1.36 -6.50 -3.81
C VAL A 35 -1.07 -5.31 -4.71
N PHE A 36 -2.08 -4.80 -5.42
CA PHE A 36 -2.02 -3.54 -6.14
C PHE A 36 -2.54 -2.42 -5.24
N VAL A 37 -1.72 -1.41 -4.99
CA VAL A 37 -2.05 -0.27 -4.15
C VAL A 37 -1.70 1.05 -4.84
N GLY A 38 -2.35 2.13 -4.46
CA GLY A 38 -2.14 3.48 -5.01
C GLY A 38 -3.38 4.35 -4.87
N PRO A 39 -3.31 5.63 -5.22
CA PRO A 39 -4.42 6.59 -5.15
C PRO A 39 -5.66 6.14 -5.93
N SER A 40 -6.79 6.77 -5.63
CA SER A 40 -8.02 6.53 -6.36
C SER A 40 -7.87 6.90 -7.84
N GLY A 41 -8.32 6.03 -8.75
CA GLY A 41 -8.24 6.28 -10.19
C GLY A 41 -6.86 6.04 -10.83
N CYS A 42 -5.85 5.54 -10.10
CA CYS A 42 -4.50 5.30 -10.65
C CYS A 42 -4.36 4.07 -11.58
N GLY A 43 -5.44 3.35 -11.91
CA GLY A 43 -5.41 2.24 -12.87
C GLY A 43 -5.45 0.83 -12.29
N LYS A 44 -5.41 0.63 -10.96
CA LYS A 44 -5.42 -0.69 -10.28
C LYS A 44 -6.55 -1.63 -10.74
N THR A 45 -7.79 -1.14 -10.63
CA THR A 45 -8.98 -1.89 -11.06
C THR A 45 -8.97 -2.16 -12.57
N THR A 46 -8.43 -1.25 -13.38
CA THR A 46 -8.26 -1.46 -14.83
C THR A 46 -7.28 -2.58 -15.09
N ALA A 47 -6.11 -2.60 -14.42
CA ALA A 47 -5.13 -3.68 -14.53
C ALA A 47 -5.75 -5.03 -14.10
N LEU A 48 -6.45 -5.07 -12.97
CA LEU A 48 -7.15 -6.27 -12.50
C LEU A 48 -8.20 -6.76 -13.52
N ARG A 49 -8.98 -5.85 -14.11
CA ARG A 49 -10.00 -6.19 -15.12
C ARG A 49 -9.38 -6.66 -16.43
N MET A 50 -8.20 -6.17 -16.81
CA MET A 50 -7.45 -6.72 -17.95
C MET A 50 -7.01 -8.16 -17.68
N ILE A 51 -6.53 -8.48 -16.47
CA ILE A 51 -6.21 -9.86 -16.06
C ILE A 51 -7.47 -10.73 -16.12
N ALA A 52 -8.61 -10.20 -15.66
CA ALA A 52 -9.90 -10.89 -15.71
C ALA A 52 -10.48 -11.08 -17.13
N GLY A 53 -9.98 -10.36 -18.13
CA GLY A 53 -10.56 -10.30 -19.48
C GLY A 53 -11.86 -9.52 -19.55
N LEU A 54 -12.15 -8.72 -18.52
CA LEU A 54 -13.30 -7.80 -18.48
C LEU A 54 -12.98 -6.46 -19.12
N GLU A 55 -11.70 -6.22 -19.38
CA GLU A 55 -11.20 -5.04 -20.09
C GLU A 55 -10.18 -5.48 -21.13
N THR A 56 -10.18 -4.85 -22.30
CA THR A 56 -9.25 -5.16 -23.38
C THR A 56 -7.90 -4.50 -23.16
N ILE A 57 -6.84 -5.19 -23.55
CA ILE A 57 -5.48 -4.66 -23.60
C ILE A 57 -5.30 -3.90 -24.92
N THR A 58 -4.67 -2.71 -24.88
CA THR A 58 -4.39 -1.93 -26.10
C THR A 58 -3.07 -2.34 -26.72
N GLU A 59 -2.03 -2.49 -25.88
CA GLU A 59 -0.68 -2.90 -26.30
C GLU A 59 -0.08 -3.85 -25.25
N GLY A 60 0.95 -4.60 -25.63
CA GLY A 60 1.62 -5.54 -24.73
C GLY A 60 1.01 -6.93 -24.72
N LYS A 61 1.45 -7.76 -23.78
CA LYS A 61 1.01 -9.15 -23.63
C LYS A 61 0.70 -9.51 -22.21
N LEU A 62 -0.37 -10.26 -22.01
CA LEU A 62 -0.75 -10.86 -20.73
C LEU A 62 -0.71 -12.37 -20.86
N LYS A 63 -0.03 -13.01 -19.91
CA LYS A 63 0.02 -14.48 -19.81
C LYS A 63 -0.57 -14.94 -18.48
N ILE A 64 -1.24 -16.08 -18.49
CA ILE A 64 -1.65 -16.85 -17.30
C ILE A 64 -1.13 -18.27 -17.51
N GLY A 65 -0.16 -18.68 -16.72
CA GLY A 65 0.64 -19.86 -17.01
C GLY A 65 1.31 -19.75 -18.37
N ASP A 66 1.26 -20.81 -19.16
CA ASP A 66 1.86 -20.86 -20.50
C ASP A 66 1.04 -20.14 -21.59
N ASN A 67 -0.15 -19.61 -21.26
CA ASN A 67 -1.09 -19.12 -22.26
C ASN A 67 -1.09 -17.59 -22.35
N VAL A 68 -0.94 -17.04 -23.56
CA VAL A 68 -1.26 -15.63 -23.84
C VAL A 68 -2.78 -15.49 -23.87
N VAL A 69 -3.33 -14.62 -23.01
CA VAL A 69 -4.77 -14.51 -22.77
C VAL A 69 -5.41 -13.23 -23.30
N ASN A 70 -4.68 -12.41 -24.07
CA ASN A 70 -5.17 -11.13 -24.58
C ASN A 70 -6.56 -11.22 -25.21
N ASP A 71 -6.77 -12.20 -26.12
CA ASP A 71 -8.01 -12.39 -26.86
C ASP A 71 -8.93 -13.46 -26.23
N MET A 72 -8.52 -14.01 -25.07
CA MET A 72 -9.27 -15.07 -24.41
C MET A 72 -10.43 -14.49 -23.61
N GLN A 73 -11.63 -15.07 -23.78
CA GLN A 73 -12.82 -14.64 -23.03
C GLN A 73 -12.64 -14.89 -21.51
N PRO A 74 -13.25 -14.07 -20.63
CA PRO A 74 -13.15 -14.22 -19.17
C PRO A 74 -13.46 -15.63 -18.64
N LYS A 75 -14.46 -16.28 -19.23
CA LYS A 75 -14.90 -17.65 -18.85
C LYS A 75 -13.87 -18.74 -19.14
N ASP A 76 -12.96 -18.49 -20.09
CA ASP A 76 -11.98 -19.46 -20.59
C ASP A 76 -10.59 -19.25 -19.94
N ARG A 77 -10.38 -18.18 -19.12
CA ARG A 77 -9.13 -17.87 -18.43
C ARG A 77 -8.91 -18.67 -17.16
N ASP A 78 -9.86 -19.47 -16.72
CA ASP A 78 -9.84 -20.27 -15.49
C ASP A 78 -9.46 -19.46 -14.24
N ILE A 79 -10.02 -18.24 -14.11
CA ILE A 79 -9.85 -17.34 -12.98
C ILE A 79 -11.17 -17.15 -12.24
N ALA A 80 -11.11 -16.73 -10.99
CA ALA A 80 -12.29 -16.32 -10.22
C ALA A 80 -12.11 -14.88 -9.69
N MET A 81 -13.17 -14.08 -9.80
CA MET A 81 -13.16 -12.69 -9.34
C MET A 81 -14.15 -12.45 -8.22
N VAL A 82 -13.69 -11.76 -7.19
CA VAL A 82 -14.49 -11.21 -6.09
C VAL A 82 -14.60 -9.71 -6.30
N PHE A 83 -15.82 -9.21 -6.49
CA PHE A 83 -16.11 -7.81 -6.75
C PHE A 83 -16.33 -7.03 -5.45
N GLN A 84 -16.08 -5.74 -5.47
CA GLN A 84 -16.29 -4.80 -4.38
C GLN A 84 -17.71 -4.87 -3.77
N ASN A 85 -18.74 -5.06 -4.58
CA ASN A 85 -20.13 -5.16 -4.15
C ASN A 85 -20.59 -6.61 -3.89
N TYR A 86 -19.63 -7.56 -3.81
CA TYR A 86 -19.84 -9.01 -3.65
C TYR A 86 -20.61 -9.70 -4.78
N ALA A 87 -21.40 -8.98 -5.58
CA ALA A 87 -22.20 -9.44 -6.72
C ALA A 87 -23.01 -10.73 -6.42
N LEU A 88 -23.59 -10.85 -5.21
CA LEU A 88 -24.40 -12.01 -4.84
C LEU A 88 -25.78 -11.96 -5.49
N TYR A 89 -26.31 -13.12 -5.88
CA TYR A 89 -27.67 -13.26 -6.38
C TYR A 89 -28.66 -13.21 -5.20
N PRO A 90 -29.45 -12.13 -5.04
CA PRO A 90 -30.20 -11.88 -3.80
C PRO A 90 -31.39 -12.84 -3.60
N HIS A 91 -31.87 -13.46 -4.67
CA HIS A 91 -32.98 -14.43 -4.66
C HIS A 91 -32.53 -15.87 -4.38
N MET A 92 -31.25 -16.16 -4.52
CA MET A 92 -30.66 -17.50 -4.29
C MET A 92 -30.23 -17.65 -2.82
N SER A 93 -30.21 -18.88 -2.32
CA SER A 93 -29.58 -19.24 -1.05
C SER A 93 -28.05 -19.08 -1.12
N VAL A 94 -27.35 -19.15 0.03
CA VAL A 94 -25.90 -19.22 0.10
C VAL A 94 -25.39 -20.42 -0.71
N ARG A 95 -25.96 -21.61 -0.48
CA ARG A 95 -25.66 -22.84 -1.23
C ARG A 95 -25.80 -22.63 -2.73
N ASP A 96 -26.91 -22.04 -3.18
CA ASP A 96 -27.14 -21.81 -4.61
C ASP A 96 -26.21 -20.76 -5.20
N ASN A 97 -25.89 -19.70 -4.45
CA ASN A 97 -24.90 -18.72 -4.86
C ASN A 97 -23.54 -19.38 -5.10
N MET A 98 -23.05 -20.21 -4.17
CA MET A 98 -21.78 -20.94 -4.30
C MET A 98 -21.82 -21.94 -5.46
N ALA A 99 -22.91 -22.71 -5.59
CA ALA A 99 -23.07 -23.73 -6.61
C ALA A 99 -23.27 -23.19 -8.04
N PHE A 100 -23.62 -21.91 -8.21
CA PHE A 100 -24.10 -21.38 -9.48
C PHE A 100 -23.12 -21.59 -10.65
N GLY A 101 -21.84 -21.27 -10.44
CA GLY A 101 -20.81 -21.43 -11.48
C GLY A 101 -20.62 -22.92 -11.89
N LEU A 102 -20.65 -23.82 -10.94
CA LEU A 102 -20.52 -25.25 -11.19
C LEU A 102 -21.75 -25.84 -11.94
N LYS A 103 -22.96 -25.34 -11.60
CA LYS A 103 -24.18 -25.68 -12.33
C LYS A 103 -24.12 -25.28 -13.80
N LEU A 104 -23.57 -24.06 -14.08
CA LEU A 104 -23.38 -23.59 -15.46
C LEU A 104 -22.35 -24.42 -16.22
N ALA A 105 -21.30 -24.87 -15.54
CA ALA A 105 -20.29 -25.78 -16.10
C ALA A 105 -20.79 -27.21 -16.26
N LYS A 106 -22.04 -27.48 -15.88
CA LYS A 106 -22.67 -28.85 -15.92
C LYS A 106 -21.90 -29.89 -15.10
N THR A 107 -21.29 -29.49 -14.01
CA THR A 107 -20.64 -30.37 -13.04
C THR A 107 -21.68 -31.31 -12.42
N ASP A 108 -21.27 -32.51 -12.04
CA ASP A 108 -22.15 -33.48 -11.40
C ASP A 108 -22.71 -32.96 -10.07
N LYS A 109 -23.95 -33.36 -9.74
CA LYS A 109 -24.64 -32.84 -8.56
C LYS A 109 -23.99 -33.27 -7.25
N GLU A 110 -23.41 -34.45 -7.18
CA GLU A 110 -22.72 -34.93 -5.96
C GLU A 110 -21.43 -34.18 -5.78
N GLU A 111 -20.68 -33.95 -6.85
CA GLU A 111 -19.46 -33.12 -6.82
C GLU A 111 -19.77 -31.68 -6.45
N ILE A 112 -20.84 -31.06 -6.95
CA ILE A 112 -21.27 -29.71 -6.55
C ILE A 112 -21.52 -29.66 -5.05
N ASN A 113 -22.28 -30.62 -4.50
CA ASN A 113 -22.59 -30.65 -3.08
C ASN A 113 -21.32 -30.79 -2.24
N GLN A 114 -20.44 -31.70 -2.60
CA GLN A 114 -19.16 -31.89 -1.92
C GLN A 114 -18.31 -30.61 -1.90
N ARG A 115 -18.09 -29.98 -3.06
CA ARG A 115 -17.28 -28.75 -3.16
C ARG A 115 -17.91 -27.59 -2.37
N VAL A 116 -19.23 -27.45 -2.38
CA VAL A 116 -19.93 -26.41 -1.62
C VAL A 116 -19.80 -26.65 -0.12
N GLU A 117 -19.90 -27.88 0.36
CA GLU A 117 -19.75 -28.21 1.78
C GLU A 117 -18.31 -28.04 2.26
N GLU A 118 -17.32 -28.46 1.46
CA GLU A 118 -15.90 -28.23 1.73
C GLU A 118 -15.60 -26.71 1.84
N ALA A 119 -16.04 -25.90 0.88
CA ALA A 119 -15.84 -24.46 0.91
C ALA A 119 -16.61 -23.79 2.05
N ALA A 120 -17.83 -24.25 2.36
CA ALA A 120 -18.60 -23.74 3.49
C ALA A 120 -17.88 -23.99 4.83
N LYS A 121 -17.27 -25.16 4.99
CA LYS A 121 -16.49 -25.52 6.18
C LYS A 121 -15.25 -24.62 6.34
N VAL A 122 -14.48 -24.40 5.25
CA VAL A 122 -13.31 -23.50 5.26
C VAL A 122 -13.70 -22.08 5.66
N LEU A 123 -14.89 -21.62 5.22
CA LEU A 123 -15.39 -20.26 5.42
C LEU A 123 -16.27 -20.08 6.67
N GLY A 124 -16.57 -21.17 7.42
CA GLY A 124 -17.49 -21.12 8.57
C GLY A 124 -18.91 -20.70 8.17
N LEU A 125 -19.41 -21.24 7.04
CA LEU A 125 -20.72 -20.91 6.47
C LEU A 125 -21.74 -22.04 6.55
N GLU A 126 -21.42 -23.17 7.22
CA GLU A 126 -22.26 -24.38 7.25
C GLU A 126 -23.70 -24.08 7.72
N GLU A 127 -23.83 -23.29 8.81
CA GLU A 127 -25.13 -22.93 9.39
C GLU A 127 -25.91 -21.91 8.55
N TYR A 128 -25.28 -21.32 7.53
CA TYR A 128 -25.85 -20.24 6.72
C TYR A 128 -26.24 -20.69 5.31
N LEU A 129 -25.93 -21.94 4.93
CA LEU A 129 -26.10 -22.44 3.57
C LEU A 129 -27.51 -22.24 2.98
N ASP A 130 -28.54 -22.35 3.81
CA ASP A 130 -29.93 -22.21 3.37
C ASP A 130 -30.48 -20.78 3.48
N ARG A 131 -29.68 -19.84 4.03
CA ARG A 131 -30.07 -18.43 4.15
C ARG A 131 -29.90 -17.70 2.82
N LYS A 132 -30.65 -16.60 2.68
CA LYS A 132 -30.48 -15.65 1.55
C LYS A 132 -29.53 -14.50 1.95
N PRO A 133 -28.86 -13.85 0.98
CA PRO A 133 -27.90 -12.77 1.24
C PRO A 133 -28.42 -11.64 2.14
N ARG A 134 -29.72 -11.31 2.06
CA ARG A 134 -30.35 -10.27 2.89
C ARG A 134 -30.36 -10.59 4.40
N ALA A 135 -30.24 -11.86 4.74
CA ALA A 135 -30.23 -12.34 6.14
C ALA A 135 -28.80 -12.53 6.70
N LEU A 136 -27.78 -12.00 6.00
CA LEU A 136 -26.37 -12.13 6.34
C LEU A 136 -25.76 -10.78 6.74
N SER A 137 -24.77 -10.80 7.62
CA SER A 137 -23.90 -9.66 7.89
C SER A 137 -22.99 -9.34 6.69
N GLY A 138 -22.31 -8.18 6.71
CA GLY A 138 -21.35 -7.80 5.68
C GLY A 138 -20.26 -8.83 5.48
N GLY A 139 -19.59 -9.26 6.55
CA GLY A 139 -18.54 -10.29 6.49
C GLY A 139 -19.06 -11.65 6.04
N GLN A 140 -20.28 -12.04 6.43
CA GLN A 140 -20.89 -13.28 5.92
C GLN A 140 -21.16 -13.20 4.41
N ARG A 141 -21.64 -12.06 3.90
CA ARG A 141 -21.81 -11.87 2.45
C ARG A 141 -20.50 -11.94 1.71
N GLN A 142 -19.45 -11.36 2.26
CA GLN A 142 -18.11 -11.44 1.69
C GLN A 142 -17.61 -12.88 1.63
N ARG A 143 -17.72 -13.65 2.73
CA ARG A 143 -17.35 -15.08 2.73
C ARG A 143 -18.14 -15.88 1.69
N VAL A 144 -19.41 -15.55 1.46
CA VAL A 144 -20.20 -16.20 0.37
C VAL A 144 -19.63 -15.85 -0.99
N ALA A 145 -19.20 -14.59 -1.23
CA ALA A 145 -18.56 -14.20 -2.49
C ALA A 145 -17.22 -14.93 -2.70
N MET A 146 -16.42 -15.10 -1.64
CA MET A 146 -15.23 -15.94 -1.67
C MET A 146 -15.56 -17.41 -1.94
N GLY A 147 -16.60 -17.93 -1.31
CA GLY A 147 -17.06 -19.30 -1.54
C GLY A 147 -17.42 -19.59 -2.99
N ARG A 148 -18.04 -18.62 -3.67
CA ARG A 148 -18.31 -18.71 -5.14
C ARG A 148 -17.03 -18.81 -5.97
N ALA A 149 -15.95 -18.18 -5.52
CA ALA A 149 -14.64 -18.26 -6.16
C ALA A 149 -13.95 -19.60 -5.87
N ILE A 150 -13.90 -20.00 -4.61
CA ILE A 150 -13.19 -21.20 -4.11
C ILE A 150 -13.75 -22.49 -4.70
N VAL A 151 -15.07 -22.64 -4.78
CA VAL A 151 -15.69 -23.88 -5.30
C VAL A 151 -15.29 -24.22 -6.74
N ARG A 152 -14.84 -23.22 -7.51
CA ARG A 152 -14.40 -23.39 -8.89
C ARG A 152 -12.99 -23.98 -8.99
N LYS A 153 -12.17 -23.89 -7.93
CA LYS A 153 -10.75 -24.26 -7.91
C LYS A 153 -9.99 -23.60 -9.07
N PRO A 154 -10.04 -22.25 -9.18
CA PRO A 154 -9.42 -21.54 -10.29
C PRO A 154 -7.90 -21.53 -10.18
N GLN A 155 -7.22 -21.20 -11.29
CA GLN A 155 -5.76 -21.00 -11.29
C GLN A 155 -5.34 -19.70 -10.57
N ALA A 156 -6.19 -18.68 -10.57
CA ALA A 156 -5.92 -17.44 -9.85
C ALA A 156 -7.19 -16.79 -9.28
N PHE A 157 -7.04 -16.12 -8.14
CA PHE A 157 -8.06 -15.26 -7.54
C PHE A 157 -7.76 -13.79 -7.86
N LEU A 158 -8.80 -13.06 -8.25
CA LEU A 158 -8.76 -11.63 -8.47
C LEU A 158 -9.75 -10.97 -7.51
N MET A 159 -9.28 -10.03 -6.70
CA MET A 159 -10.09 -9.38 -5.66
C MET A 159 -10.07 -7.87 -5.84
N ASP A 160 -11.22 -7.27 -6.18
CA ASP A 160 -11.39 -5.83 -6.41
C ASP A 160 -11.97 -5.18 -5.16
N GLU A 161 -11.13 -4.59 -4.32
CA GLU A 161 -11.47 -3.90 -3.06
C GLU A 161 -12.49 -4.67 -2.17
N PRO A 162 -12.28 -5.94 -1.85
CA PRO A 162 -13.33 -6.75 -1.23
C PRO A 162 -13.68 -6.33 0.19
N LEU A 163 -12.85 -5.52 0.87
CA LEU A 163 -13.05 -5.08 2.26
C LEU A 163 -13.60 -3.65 2.40
N SER A 164 -13.71 -2.88 1.30
CA SER A 164 -14.07 -1.46 1.33
C SER A 164 -15.45 -1.17 1.95
N ASN A 165 -16.40 -2.11 1.84
CA ASN A 165 -17.76 -1.96 2.36
C ASN A 165 -17.96 -2.49 3.79
N LEU A 166 -16.87 -2.79 4.53
CA LEU A 166 -16.91 -3.30 5.89
C LEU A 166 -16.54 -2.22 6.90
N ASP A 167 -17.11 -2.31 8.11
CA ASP A 167 -16.67 -1.51 9.25
C ASP A 167 -15.24 -1.87 9.68
N ALA A 168 -14.56 -0.96 10.39
CA ALA A 168 -13.15 -1.09 10.75
C ALA A 168 -12.84 -2.39 11.53
N LYS A 169 -13.68 -2.76 12.49
CA LYS A 169 -13.47 -3.97 13.32
C LYS A 169 -13.56 -5.24 12.47
N LEU A 170 -14.58 -5.31 11.61
CA LEU A 170 -14.80 -6.45 10.75
C LEU A 170 -13.72 -6.54 9.65
N ARG A 171 -13.23 -5.38 9.16
CA ARG A 171 -12.14 -5.32 8.19
C ARG A 171 -10.85 -5.96 8.73
N VAL A 172 -10.47 -5.65 9.99
CA VAL A 172 -9.29 -6.26 10.64
C VAL A 172 -9.43 -7.79 10.71
N GLN A 173 -10.60 -8.29 11.11
CA GLN A 173 -10.86 -9.73 11.19
C GLN A 173 -10.78 -10.38 9.79
N MET A 174 -11.41 -9.76 8.80
CA MET A 174 -11.48 -10.31 7.44
C MET A 174 -10.14 -10.30 6.73
N ARG A 175 -9.25 -9.32 6.99
CA ARG A 175 -7.87 -9.35 6.47
C ARG A 175 -7.14 -10.64 6.85
N SER A 176 -7.10 -10.93 8.15
CA SER A 176 -6.44 -12.15 8.65
C SER A 176 -7.05 -13.42 8.09
N GLU A 177 -8.37 -13.43 7.88
CA GLU A 177 -9.09 -14.57 7.34
C GLU A 177 -8.79 -14.78 5.85
N ILE A 178 -8.79 -13.74 5.02
CA ILE A 178 -8.45 -13.82 3.61
C ILE A 178 -7.02 -14.31 3.42
N ALA A 179 -6.06 -13.72 4.15
CA ALA A 179 -4.66 -14.14 4.09
C ALA A 179 -4.47 -15.62 4.50
N ARG A 180 -5.22 -16.09 5.51
CA ARG A 180 -5.20 -17.50 5.91
C ARG A 180 -5.77 -18.41 4.82
N ILE A 181 -6.93 -18.06 4.27
CA ILE A 181 -7.60 -18.86 3.22
C ILE A 181 -6.71 -18.97 1.99
N GLN A 182 -6.07 -17.89 1.57
CA GLN A 182 -5.17 -17.91 0.41
C GLN A 182 -3.98 -18.85 0.65
N ARG A 183 -3.34 -18.76 1.83
CA ARG A 183 -2.24 -19.66 2.21
C ARG A 183 -2.67 -21.13 2.25
N ASP A 184 -3.86 -21.41 2.80
CA ASP A 184 -4.38 -22.78 2.87
C ASP A 184 -4.71 -23.36 1.48
N LEU A 185 -5.01 -22.51 0.50
CA LEU A 185 -5.35 -22.89 -0.87
C LEU A 185 -4.16 -22.83 -1.83
N GLU A 186 -3.07 -22.12 -1.46
CA GLU A 186 -1.89 -21.91 -2.29
C GLU A 186 -2.22 -21.39 -3.71
N VAL A 187 -3.25 -20.55 -3.86
CA VAL A 187 -3.70 -20.02 -5.16
C VAL A 187 -3.13 -18.64 -5.40
N THR A 188 -2.56 -18.40 -6.59
CA THR A 188 -2.10 -17.07 -7.03
C THR A 188 -3.22 -16.06 -6.86
N THR A 189 -2.95 -14.97 -6.15
CA THR A 189 -3.97 -13.98 -5.82
C THR A 189 -3.51 -12.58 -6.19
N VAL A 190 -4.36 -11.85 -6.93
CA VAL A 190 -4.19 -10.41 -7.17
C VAL A 190 -5.27 -9.67 -6.40
N TYR A 191 -4.85 -8.82 -5.48
CA TYR A 191 -5.72 -8.08 -4.59
C TYR A 191 -5.57 -6.57 -4.83
N VAL A 192 -6.65 -5.88 -5.11
CA VAL A 192 -6.67 -4.42 -5.26
C VAL A 192 -7.20 -3.79 -3.99
N THR A 193 -6.50 -2.78 -3.50
CA THR A 193 -6.95 -1.96 -2.37
C THR A 193 -6.43 -0.52 -2.50
N HIS A 194 -7.08 0.41 -1.80
CA HIS A 194 -6.56 1.74 -1.50
C HIS A 194 -6.07 1.84 -0.04
N ASP A 195 -6.25 0.79 0.77
CA ASP A 195 -5.82 0.73 2.17
C ASP A 195 -4.40 0.16 2.26
N GLN A 196 -3.45 1.01 2.65
CA GLN A 196 -2.05 0.62 2.81
C GLN A 196 -1.86 -0.48 3.86
N ILE A 197 -2.66 -0.46 4.95
CA ILE A 197 -2.54 -1.46 6.00
C ILE A 197 -2.93 -2.84 5.46
N GLU A 198 -3.92 -2.91 4.56
CA GLU A 198 -4.25 -4.16 3.87
C GLU A 198 -3.06 -4.64 3.03
N ALA A 199 -2.47 -3.75 2.23
CA ALA A 199 -1.33 -4.08 1.37
C ALA A 199 -0.13 -4.59 2.19
N MET A 200 0.23 -3.87 3.24
CA MET A 200 1.41 -4.16 4.07
C MET A 200 1.23 -5.41 4.96
N THR A 201 -0.01 -5.83 5.24
CA THR A 201 -0.28 -6.95 6.15
C THR A 201 -0.66 -8.26 5.46
N MET A 202 -1.08 -8.20 4.21
CA MET A 202 -1.60 -9.37 3.49
C MET A 202 -0.70 -9.80 2.31
N GLY A 203 -0.04 -8.85 1.63
CA GLY A 203 0.74 -9.11 0.43
C GLY A 203 2.07 -9.80 0.73
N ASP A 204 2.43 -10.79 -0.07
CA ASP A 204 3.81 -11.26 -0.18
C ASP A 204 4.66 -10.20 -0.86
N ARG A 205 4.12 -9.62 -1.96
CA ARG A 205 4.63 -8.43 -2.62
C ARG A 205 3.50 -7.43 -2.87
N VAL A 206 3.89 -6.18 -2.92
CA VAL A 206 2.99 -5.04 -3.17
C VAL A 206 3.50 -4.25 -4.37
N ALA A 207 2.62 -3.99 -5.33
CA ALA A 207 2.86 -3.15 -6.49
C ALA A 207 2.21 -1.78 -6.26
N VAL A 208 3.03 -0.74 -6.12
CA VAL A 208 2.58 0.64 -5.97
C VAL A 208 2.38 1.25 -7.34
N ILE A 209 1.13 1.62 -7.66
CA ILE A 209 0.74 2.17 -8.96
C ILE A 209 0.34 3.64 -8.82
N LYS A 210 0.84 4.48 -9.73
CA LYS A 210 0.58 5.91 -9.81
C LYS A 210 0.28 6.30 -11.25
N LYS A 211 -0.87 6.90 -11.53
CA LYS A 211 -1.28 7.37 -12.88
C LYS A 211 -1.08 6.34 -14.02
N GLY A 212 -1.34 5.08 -13.71
CA GLY A 212 -1.20 3.99 -14.68
C GLY A 212 0.19 3.34 -14.74
N GLU A 213 1.18 3.91 -14.08
CA GLU A 213 2.57 3.44 -14.07
C GLU A 213 2.91 2.69 -12.78
N LEU A 214 3.69 1.63 -12.90
CA LEU A 214 4.28 0.93 -11.75
C LEU A 214 5.44 1.75 -11.20
N GLN A 215 5.32 2.20 -9.94
CA GLN A 215 6.37 2.95 -9.28
C GLN A 215 7.40 2.04 -8.62
N GLN A 216 6.93 1.05 -7.90
CA GLN A 216 7.77 0.05 -7.23
C GLN A 216 6.98 -1.22 -6.98
N VAL A 217 7.65 -2.37 -7.05
CA VAL A 217 7.15 -3.65 -6.58
C VAL A 217 8.19 -4.29 -5.67
N GLY A 218 7.74 -4.82 -4.54
CA GLY A 218 8.61 -5.46 -3.56
C GLY A 218 7.83 -5.97 -2.36
N THR A 219 8.52 -6.59 -1.42
CA THR A 219 7.93 -6.97 -0.14
C THR A 219 7.49 -5.72 0.64
N PRO A 220 6.52 -5.84 1.55
CA PRO A 220 6.13 -4.73 2.44
C PRO A 220 7.32 -4.03 3.11
N THR A 221 8.29 -4.80 3.60
CA THR A 221 9.50 -4.28 4.25
C THR A 221 10.37 -3.49 3.27
N GLU A 222 10.59 -3.98 2.04
CA GLU A 222 11.38 -3.27 1.04
C GLU A 222 10.75 -1.93 0.65
N LEU A 223 9.42 -1.87 0.47
CA LEU A 223 8.73 -0.62 0.15
C LEU A 223 8.81 0.40 1.27
N PHE A 224 8.81 -0.08 2.52
CA PHE A 224 8.89 0.77 3.70
C PHE A 224 10.32 1.26 3.97
N GLU A 225 11.31 0.37 3.94
CA GLU A 225 12.70 0.68 4.28
C GLU A 225 13.50 1.27 3.09
N HIS A 226 13.11 0.95 1.85
CA HIS A 226 13.83 1.32 0.63
C HIS A 226 12.90 1.85 -0.47
N PRO A 227 12.10 2.90 -0.19
CA PRO A 227 11.23 3.50 -1.21
C PRO A 227 12.08 4.12 -2.33
N VAL A 228 11.81 3.77 -3.59
CA VAL A 228 12.60 4.22 -4.74
C VAL A 228 12.44 5.70 -5.06
N ASN A 229 11.33 6.32 -4.66
CA ASN A 229 11.05 7.73 -4.92
C ASN A 229 10.20 8.37 -3.80
N LEU A 230 10.05 9.69 -3.87
CA LEU A 230 9.25 10.48 -2.92
C LEU A 230 7.80 10.02 -2.84
N PHE A 231 7.21 9.64 -3.98
CA PHE A 231 5.82 9.17 -4.00
C PHE A 231 5.65 7.90 -3.17
N VAL A 232 6.46 6.88 -3.39
CA VAL A 232 6.38 5.62 -2.63
C VAL A 232 6.66 5.87 -1.15
N ALA A 233 7.66 6.71 -0.83
CA ALA A 233 8.03 7.05 0.54
C ALA A 233 6.88 7.71 1.32
N GLY A 234 6.19 8.66 0.69
CA GLY A 234 5.06 9.37 1.30
C GLY A 234 3.75 8.58 1.27
N PHE A 235 3.58 7.74 0.24
CA PHE A 235 2.39 6.89 0.11
C PHE A 235 2.42 5.70 1.08
N ILE A 236 3.58 5.08 1.30
CA ILE A 236 3.74 3.90 2.17
C ILE A 236 4.08 4.33 3.60
N GLY A 237 3.18 4.08 4.52
CA GLY A 237 3.28 4.36 5.95
C GLY A 237 2.11 5.18 6.49
N SER A 238 1.69 4.89 7.71
CA SER A 238 0.63 5.63 8.41
C SER A 238 1.07 5.86 9.86
N PRO A 239 1.30 7.12 10.27
CA PRO A 239 1.27 8.34 9.46
C PRO A 239 2.31 8.38 8.33
N SER A 240 2.10 9.26 7.35
CA SER A 240 3.01 9.44 6.20
C SER A 240 4.38 9.95 6.63
N MET A 241 5.41 9.69 5.83
CA MET A 241 6.77 10.21 6.06
C MET A 241 6.76 11.74 6.07
N ASN A 242 7.50 12.35 6.99
CA ASN A 242 7.75 13.78 7.01
C ASN A 242 8.82 14.15 5.98
N PHE A 243 8.61 15.22 5.22
CA PHE A 243 9.58 15.69 4.22
C PHE A 243 9.99 17.13 4.45
N ALA A 244 11.29 17.41 4.30
CA ALA A 244 11.84 18.76 4.30
C ALA A 244 12.87 18.94 3.21
N GLN A 245 12.92 20.12 2.59
CA GLN A 245 14.02 20.50 1.74
C GLN A 245 15.19 20.95 2.62
N THR A 246 16.37 20.42 2.38
CA THR A 246 17.56 20.68 3.20
C THR A 246 18.83 20.59 2.38
N THR A 247 19.96 20.95 2.97
CA THR A 247 21.29 20.81 2.37
C THR A 247 22.11 19.81 3.17
N VAL A 248 22.82 18.92 2.48
CA VAL A 248 23.80 18.04 3.10
C VAL A 248 25.10 18.83 3.33
N GLU A 249 25.56 18.88 4.57
CA GLU A 249 26.79 19.58 4.96
C GLU A 249 27.78 18.60 5.58
N GLU A 250 29.07 18.91 5.45
CA GLU A 250 30.13 18.17 6.12
C GLU A 250 30.74 19.08 7.20
N THR A 251 30.69 18.61 8.45
CA THR A 251 31.26 19.32 9.60
C THR A 251 32.09 18.33 10.42
N ASP A 252 33.37 18.68 10.65
CA ASP A 252 34.32 17.88 11.42
C ASP A 252 34.45 16.42 10.94
N GLY A 253 34.32 16.19 9.63
CA GLY A 253 34.40 14.85 9.01
C GLY A 253 33.14 14.00 9.18
N SER A 254 32.06 14.57 9.69
CA SER A 254 30.72 13.96 9.77
C SER A 254 29.76 14.65 8.80
N LEU A 255 28.88 13.86 8.16
CA LEU A 255 27.80 14.43 7.36
C LEU A 255 26.61 14.79 8.25
N GLY A 256 25.97 15.87 7.94
CA GLY A 256 24.75 16.34 8.59
C GLY A 256 23.79 16.99 7.61
N VAL A 257 22.57 17.20 8.05
CA VAL A 257 21.55 17.97 7.33
C VAL A 257 21.11 19.17 8.17
N LYS A 258 20.97 20.29 7.50
CA LYS A 258 20.54 21.53 8.13
C LYS A 258 19.03 21.50 8.37
N PHE A 259 18.61 21.80 9.59
CA PHE A 259 17.23 21.84 10.02
C PHE A 259 16.98 23.18 10.74
N GLY A 260 16.64 24.21 9.98
CA GLY A 260 16.65 25.60 10.46
C GLY A 260 18.05 26.03 10.89
N ASP A 261 18.16 26.46 12.15
CA ASP A 261 19.45 26.80 12.78
C ASP A 261 20.13 25.60 13.46
N GLN A 262 19.50 24.41 13.39
CA GLN A 262 20.02 23.19 13.99
C GLN A 262 20.67 22.29 12.92
N MET A 263 21.62 21.48 13.34
CA MET A 263 22.28 20.47 12.51
C MET A 263 21.93 19.09 13.04
N LEU A 264 21.35 18.27 12.17
CA LEU A 264 21.08 16.87 12.47
C LEU A 264 22.21 16.02 11.88
N THR A 265 23.02 15.40 12.75
CA THR A 265 24.16 14.58 12.33
C THR A 265 23.68 13.25 11.78
N ILE A 266 24.09 12.89 10.57
CA ILE A 266 23.78 11.59 9.95
C ILE A 266 24.69 10.54 10.56
N SER A 267 24.13 9.40 10.97
CA SER A 267 24.90 8.30 11.54
C SER A 267 25.94 7.76 10.54
N LYS A 268 27.05 7.25 11.05
CA LYS A 268 28.08 6.62 10.18
C LYS A 268 27.53 5.45 9.41
N ASP A 269 26.69 4.64 10.02
CA ASP A 269 26.05 3.46 9.41
C ASP A 269 25.16 3.89 8.23
N ALA A 270 24.40 5.00 8.37
CA ALA A 270 23.60 5.55 7.27
C ALA A 270 24.46 6.05 6.11
N VAL A 271 25.60 6.68 6.39
CA VAL A 271 26.54 7.16 5.36
C VAL A 271 27.24 5.98 4.67
N GLU A 272 27.58 4.92 5.42
CA GLU A 272 28.18 3.71 4.86
C GLU A 272 27.19 2.92 4.01
N ALA A 273 25.92 2.87 4.44
CA ALA A 273 24.83 2.24 3.67
C ALA A 273 24.45 3.03 2.40
N ARG A 274 24.78 4.33 2.35
CA ARG A 274 24.43 5.24 1.23
C ARG A 274 25.63 6.09 0.82
N PRO A 275 26.71 5.52 0.26
CA PRO A 275 27.91 6.25 -0.18
C PRO A 275 27.61 7.33 -1.23
N ALA A 276 26.52 7.18 -2.01
CA ALA A 276 26.06 8.20 -2.95
C ALA A 276 25.81 9.56 -2.31
N LEU A 277 25.41 9.58 -1.03
CA LEU A 277 25.13 10.81 -0.29
C LEU A 277 26.34 11.76 -0.22
N LYS A 278 27.57 11.22 -0.20
CA LYS A 278 28.81 12.01 -0.22
C LYS A 278 28.93 12.91 -1.46
N LYS A 279 28.30 12.53 -2.58
CA LYS A 279 28.28 13.32 -3.83
C LYS A 279 27.28 14.49 -3.76
N HIS A 280 26.47 14.51 -2.72
CA HIS A 280 25.44 15.55 -2.49
C HIS A 280 25.85 16.57 -1.41
N VAL A 281 27.07 16.51 -0.90
CA VAL A 281 27.60 17.54 0.01
C VAL A 281 27.56 18.90 -0.68
N GLY A 282 26.98 19.90 -0.01
CA GLY A 282 26.74 21.24 -0.52
C GLY A 282 25.57 21.36 -1.51
N LYS A 283 24.79 20.29 -1.71
CA LYS A 283 23.60 20.28 -2.58
C LYS A 283 22.33 20.18 -1.77
N GLU A 284 21.25 20.70 -2.36
CA GLU A 284 19.90 20.51 -1.85
C GLU A 284 19.44 19.08 -2.06
N VAL A 285 18.74 18.54 -1.07
CA VAL A 285 18.10 17.24 -1.07
C VAL A 285 16.73 17.34 -0.39
N VAL A 286 15.84 16.41 -0.65
CA VAL A 286 14.64 16.20 0.17
C VAL A 286 14.97 15.15 1.23
N LEU A 287 14.93 15.58 2.49
CA LEU A 287 15.05 14.70 3.65
C LEU A 287 13.70 14.08 3.99
N GLY A 288 13.66 12.78 4.17
CA GLY A 288 12.51 12.03 4.69
C GLY A 288 12.80 11.49 6.08
N ILE A 289 11.90 11.73 7.03
CA ILE A 289 11.94 11.16 8.39
C ILE A 289 10.60 10.50 8.68
N ARG A 290 10.60 9.22 8.98
CA ARG A 290 9.37 8.55 9.37
C ARG A 290 8.90 8.97 10.76
N PRO A 291 7.60 9.10 11.02
CA PRO A 291 7.07 9.50 12.32
C PRO A 291 7.55 8.63 13.50
N GLN A 292 7.79 7.35 13.27
CA GLN A 292 8.28 6.41 14.28
C GLN A 292 9.80 6.43 14.51
N ASP A 293 10.53 7.19 13.71
CA ASP A 293 11.98 7.38 13.90
C ASP A 293 12.28 8.56 14.83
N PHE A 294 11.23 9.20 15.37
CA PHE A 294 11.34 10.15 16.48
C PHE A 294 11.10 9.45 17.82
N GLU A 295 11.84 9.84 18.82
CA GLU A 295 11.71 9.33 20.18
C GLU A 295 11.72 10.47 21.21
N ASP A 296 10.96 10.29 22.28
CA ASP A 296 11.09 11.09 23.48
C ASP A 296 12.41 10.71 24.18
N PRO A 297 13.37 11.66 24.41
CA PRO A 297 14.65 11.36 25.04
C PRO A 297 14.55 10.68 26.40
N GLU A 298 13.41 10.85 27.12
CA GLU A 298 13.19 10.16 28.41
C GLU A 298 13.06 8.63 28.23
N TYR A 299 12.65 8.18 27.06
CA TYR A 299 12.43 6.77 26.73
C TYR A 299 13.40 6.23 25.66
N ALA A 300 14.20 7.11 25.03
CA ALA A 300 15.16 6.73 23.99
C ALA A 300 16.30 5.84 24.56
N GLN A 301 16.67 4.83 23.75
CA GLN A 301 17.81 3.94 24.08
C GLN A 301 19.09 4.60 23.70
N GLU A 302 19.77 5.46 24.23
CA GLU A 302 21.01 6.14 23.83
C GLU A 302 20.91 6.96 22.55
N SER A 303 20.63 8.22 22.65
CA SER A 303 20.75 9.18 21.55
C SER A 303 22.19 9.67 21.41
N ALA A 304 22.76 9.52 20.21
CA ALA A 304 24.06 10.07 19.89
C ALA A 304 24.02 11.62 19.93
N GLU A 305 25.17 12.26 20.15
CA GLU A 305 25.28 13.71 20.12
C GLU A 305 24.95 14.24 18.70
N GLY A 306 24.15 15.29 18.60
CA GLY A 306 23.72 15.90 17.33
C GLY A 306 22.54 15.18 16.65
N THR A 307 21.82 14.28 17.35
CA THR A 307 20.63 13.59 16.85
C THR A 307 19.33 14.12 17.46
N ARG A 308 19.36 15.25 18.16
CA ARG A 308 18.18 15.86 18.80
C ARG A 308 17.75 17.11 18.07
N LEU A 309 16.45 17.27 17.95
CA LEU A 309 15.79 18.47 17.43
C LEU A 309 14.98 19.15 18.53
N LYS A 310 15.18 20.46 18.70
CA LYS A 310 14.33 21.31 19.54
C LYS A 310 13.13 21.74 18.71
N VAL A 311 11.96 21.44 19.22
CA VAL A 311 10.69 21.69 18.52
C VAL A 311 9.64 22.19 19.49
N GLN A 312 8.66 22.97 19.00
CA GLN A 312 7.49 23.37 19.74
C GLN A 312 6.28 22.54 19.34
N LEU A 313 5.65 21.90 20.31
CA LEU A 313 4.51 21.02 20.06
C LEU A 313 3.23 21.83 19.79
N ASP A 314 2.55 21.54 18.68
CA ASP A 314 1.30 22.22 18.30
C ASP A 314 0.05 21.38 18.66
N LEU A 315 0.08 20.06 18.42
CA LEU A 315 -1.02 19.16 18.73
C LEU A 315 -0.50 17.85 19.29
N ILE A 316 -1.27 17.24 20.19
CA ILE A 316 -0.99 15.91 20.77
C ILE A 316 -2.24 15.06 20.69
N GLU A 317 -2.12 13.86 20.13
CA GLU A 317 -3.19 12.90 19.98
C GLU A 317 -2.80 11.56 20.62
N ALA A 318 -3.40 11.26 21.77
CA ALA A 318 -3.17 9.99 22.46
C ALA A 318 -4.15 8.92 21.95
N VAL A 319 -3.66 7.92 21.20
CA VAL A 319 -4.48 6.83 20.66
C VAL A 319 -4.41 5.55 21.49
N GLY A 320 -3.81 5.62 22.67
CA GLY A 320 -3.77 4.53 23.66
C GLY A 320 -2.59 3.59 23.52
N THR A 321 -2.23 3.19 22.32
CA THR A 321 -1.03 2.38 22.01
C THR A 321 0.21 3.21 21.71
N GLU A 322 0.00 4.47 21.33
CA GLU A 322 1.02 5.43 20.93
C GLU A 322 0.53 6.86 21.16
N THR A 323 1.44 7.82 21.19
CA THR A 323 1.15 9.24 21.26
C THR A 323 1.66 9.91 19.99
N MET A 324 0.76 10.43 19.14
CA MET A 324 1.13 11.25 18.01
C MET A 324 1.29 12.70 18.46
N VAL A 325 2.41 13.30 18.07
CA VAL A 325 2.68 14.71 18.30
C VAL A 325 2.93 15.41 16.99
N HIS A 326 2.30 16.58 16.82
CA HIS A 326 2.49 17.44 15.67
C HIS A 326 3.26 18.67 16.10
N PHE A 327 4.26 19.06 15.33
CA PHE A 327 5.12 20.19 15.63
C PHE A 327 5.55 20.93 14.37
N LYS A 328 5.86 22.19 14.53
CA LYS A 328 6.43 23.01 13.46
C LYS A 328 7.91 22.71 13.34
N ALA A 329 8.31 22.36 12.13
CA ALA A 329 9.69 22.14 11.77
C ALA A 329 10.25 23.41 11.11
N ASP A 330 11.40 23.89 11.60
CA ASP A 330 12.11 25.02 11.01
C ASP A 330 12.94 24.53 9.80
N ALA A 331 12.24 24.03 8.80
CA ALA A 331 12.83 23.55 7.55
C ALA A 331 11.84 23.79 6.39
N PRO A 332 12.30 24.22 5.22
CA PRO A 332 11.43 24.45 4.07
C PRO A 332 10.62 23.23 3.67
N VAL A 333 9.38 23.44 3.25
CA VAL A 333 8.55 22.39 2.69
C VAL A 333 9.12 21.93 1.35
N ALA A 334 9.25 20.62 1.15
CA ALA A 334 9.56 20.08 -0.16
C ALA A 334 8.32 20.18 -1.06
N ILE A 335 8.41 20.96 -2.15
CA ILE A 335 7.33 21.06 -3.14
C ILE A 335 7.78 20.35 -4.41
N THR A 336 7.27 19.14 -4.61
CA THR A 336 7.45 18.37 -5.85
C THR A 336 6.07 17.98 -6.39
N ASP A 337 6.01 17.53 -7.64
CA ASP A 337 4.77 17.02 -8.21
C ASP A 337 4.25 15.80 -7.42
N ASP A 338 5.14 14.97 -6.90
CA ASP A 338 4.80 13.85 -6.03
C ASP A 338 4.11 14.28 -4.74
N MET A 339 4.61 15.34 -4.08
CA MET A 339 4.02 15.88 -2.85
C MET A 339 2.64 16.47 -3.09
N LYS A 340 2.45 17.16 -4.21
CA LYS A 340 1.13 17.67 -4.61
C LYS A 340 0.14 16.56 -4.87
N GLU A 341 0.57 15.46 -5.48
CA GLU A 341 -0.26 14.31 -5.76
C GLU A 341 -0.65 13.56 -4.49
N LEU A 342 0.28 13.36 -3.57
CA LEU A 342 -0.01 12.79 -2.25
C LEU A 342 -1.02 13.64 -1.48
N ALA A 343 -0.87 14.96 -1.50
CA ALA A 343 -1.83 15.89 -0.90
C ALA A 343 -3.21 15.80 -1.58
N ALA A 344 -3.24 15.68 -2.91
CA ALA A 344 -4.50 15.56 -3.68
C ALA A 344 -5.25 14.26 -3.38
N ASP A 345 -4.56 13.16 -3.08
CA ASP A 345 -5.20 11.89 -2.68
C ASP A 345 -5.91 12.01 -1.32
N ILE A 346 -5.40 12.86 -0.42
CA ILE A 346 -6.05 13.18 0.85
C ILE A 346 -7.25 14.13 0.61
N GLY A 347 -7.10 15.12 -0.26
CA GLY A 347 -8.15 16.06 -0.65
C GLY A 347 -7.63 17.44 -1.02
N GLU A 348 -8.49 18.25 -1.69
CA GLU A 348 -8.15 19.62 -2.12
C GLU A 348 -7.69 20.53 -0.98
N ALA A 349 -8.24 20.34 0.23
CA ALA A 349 -7.86 21.12 1.41
C ALA A 349 -6.39 20.90 1.78
N GLU A 350 -5.85 19.69 1.60
CA GLU A 350 -4.45 19.39 1.90
C GLU A 350 -3.50 19.97 0.85
N VAL A 351 -3.91 20.03 -0.43
CA VAL A 351 -3.15 20.70 -1.48
C VAL A 351 -2.97 22.18 -1.13
N HIS A 352 -4.05 22.88 -0.76
CA HIS A 352 -3.99 24.27 -0.32
C HIS A 352 -3.21 24.46 0.97
N ALA A 353 -3.26 23.51 1.89
CA ALA A 353 -2.47 23.54 3.11
C ALA A 353 -0.96 23.41 2.82
N LEU A 354 -0.59 22.52 1.88
CA LEU A 354 0.80 22.35 1.42
C LEU A 354 1.33 23.63 0.77
N GLU A 355 0.56 24.26 -0.13
CA GLU A 355 0.94 25.52 -0.80
C GLU A 355 1.11 26.66 0.21
N ARG A 356 0.16 26.81 1.14
CA ARG A 356 0.24 27.83 2.20
C ARG A 356 1.46 27.64 3.10
N ARG A 357 1.72 26.41 3.56
CA ARG A 357 2.92 26.10 4.38
C ARG A 357 4.20 26.49 3.66
N ALA A 358 4.26 26.27 2.37
CA ALA A 358 5.40 26.65 1.54
C ALA A 358 5.56 28.18 1.41
N GLU A 359 4.47 28.93 1.25
CA GLU A 359 4.49 30.39 1.20
C GLU A 359 4.88 31.00 2.56
N GLU A 360 4.43 30.41 3.66
CA GLU A 360 4.72 30.84 5.03
C GLU A 360 6.13 30.41 5.49
N GLY A 361 6.82 29.54 4.74
CA GLY A 361 8.11 28.97 5.10
C GLY A 361 8.05 28.08 6.35
N THR A 362 6.87 27.57 6.68
CA THR A 362 6.64 26.67 7.83
C THR A 362 6.38 25.25 7.34
N ASN A 363 6.91 24.28 8.06
CA ASN A 363 6.64 22.86 7.79
C ASN A 363 6.03 22.20 9.03
N GLU A 364 5.17 21.25 8.83
CA GLU A 364 4.54 20.50 9.92
C GLU A 364 5.01 19.06 9.88
N PHE A 365 5.52 18.60 11.00
CA PHE A 365 5.97 17.22 11.18
C PHE A 365 5.10 16.49 12.18
N THR A 366 4.99 15.21 11.99
CA THR A 366 4.34 14.28 12.93
C THR A 366 5.39 13.34 13.48
N ALA A 367 5.39 13.11 14.79
CA ALA A 367 6.14 12.04 15.43
C ALA A 367 5.20 11.08 16.14
N VAL A 368 5.57 9.79 16.15
CA VAL A 368 4.87 8.74 16.90
C VAL A 368 5.77 8.32 18.07
N LEU A 369 5.31 8.65 19.28
CA LEU A 369 6.08 8.47 20.51
C LEU A 369 5.48 7.39 21.41
N ASP A 370 6.26 6.96 22.39
CA ASP A 370 5.81 6.02 23.43
C ASP A 370 4.55 6.55 24.13
N PRO A 371 3.52 5.72 24.37
CA PRO A 371 2.26 6.14 25.03
C PRO A 371 2.46 6.68 26.46
N ARG A 372 3.62 6.43 27.08
CA ARG A 372 3.96 6.93 28.43
C ARG A 372 4.49 8.36 28.42
N THR A 373 4.80 8.90 27.24
CA THR A 373 5.28 10.28 27.04
C THR A 373 4.32 11.29 27.69
N LYS A 374 4.86 12.25 28.45
CA LYS A 374 4.08 13.23 29.23
C LYS A 374 4.24 14.66 28.70
N LEU A 375 4.24 14.81 27.41
CA LEU A 375 4.37 16.09 26.72
C LEU A 375 3.06 16.90 26.75
N ARG A 376 3.17 18.22 26.57
CA ARG A 376 2.02 19.13 26.57
C ARG A 376 2.05 20.02 25.33
N LYS A 377 0.85 20.35 24.84
CA LYS A 377 0.68 21.31 23.74
C LYS A 377 1.33 22.65 24.09
N GLY A 378 2.09 23.24 23.15
CA GLY A 378 2.78 24.51 23.31
C GLY A 378 4.10 24.40 24.06
N GLU A 379 4.52 23.22 24.47
CA GLU A 379 5.79 22.99 25.17
C GLU A 379 6.93 22.93 24.15
N ASP A 380 8.07 23.56 24.51
CA ASP A 380 9.33 23.40 23.80
C ASP A 380 10.02 22.14 24.31
N VAL A 381 10.26 21.20 23.41
CA VAL A 381 10.82 19.88 23.75
C VAL A 381 12.00 19.54 22.85
N GLU A 382 12.84 18.65 23.32
CA GLU A 382 13.85 17.99 22.47
C GLU A 382 13.31 16.61 22.08
N LEU A 383 13.28 16.31 20.78
CA LEU A 383 12.98 14.97 20.28
C LEU A 383 14.28 14.36 19.73
N SER A 384 14.55 13.11 20.08
CA SER A 384 15.61 12.32 19.45
C SER A 384 15.15 11.83 18.07
N VAL A 385 16.07 11.76 17.12
CA VAL A 385 15.84 11.21 15.78
C VAL A 385 16.79 10.05 15.55
N ASP A 386 16.27 8.91 15.12
CA ASP A 386 17.11 7.81 14.65
C ASP A 386 17.70 8.15 13.27
N THR A 387 18.89 8.73 13.28
CA THR A 387 19.57 9.19 12.06
C THR A 387 20.15 8.08 11.21
N SER A 388 20.06 6.82 11.66
CA SER A 388 20.42 5.67 10.84
C SER A 388 19.36 5.33 9.78
N ARG A 389 18.12 5.79 10.00
CA ARG A 389 16.94 5.48 9.18
C ARG A 389 16.47 6.65 8.29
N LEU A 390 17.25 7.72 8.22
CA LEU A 390 16.93 8.87 7.36
C LEU A 390 16.86 8.47 5.88
N HIS A 391 15.92 9.06 5.16
CA HIS A 391 15.77 8.90 3.72
C HIS A 391 16.18 10.20 3.01
N PHE A 392 16.75 10.05 1.82
CA PHE A 392 17.20 11.18 1.02
C PHE A 392 16.74 11.01 -0.42
N PHE A 393 16.21 12.08 -0.99
CA PHE A 393 15.71 12.08 -2.37
C PHE A 393 16.27 13.28 -3.11
N ASP A 394 16.48 13.09 -4.41
CA ASP A 394 16.85 14.17 -5.30
C ASP A 394 15.63 15.05 -5.60
N PRO A 395 15.72 16.39 -5.40
CA PRO A 395 14.56 17.27 -5.52
C PRO A 395 14.03 17.42 -6.95
N GLU A 396 14.86 17.19 -7.99
CA GLU A 396 14.47 17.35 -9.40
C GLU A 396 13.83 16.06 -9.94
N SER A 397 14.44 14.91 -9.67
CA SER A 397 13.97 13.62 -10.18
C SER A 397 13.00 12.91 -9.24
N SER A 398 12.86 13.36 -7.99
CA SER A 398 12.13 12.68 -6.90
C SER A 398 12.67 11.28 -6.55
N GLN A 399 13.79 10.85 -7.13
CA GLN A 399 14.36 9.53 -6.90
C GLN A 399 15.13 9.46 -5.59
N GLY A 400 15.08 8.32 -4.93
CA GLY A 400 15.86 8.05 -3.74
C GLY A 400 17.37 8.06 -4.04
N ILE A 401 18.13 8.73 -3.16
CA ILE A 401 19.60 8.76 -3.23
C ILE A 401 20.13 7.49 -2.60
N TYR A 402 20.15 6.42 -3.38
CA TYR A 402 20.71 5.12 -3.01
C TYR A 402 21.89 4.80 -3.92
N ASP A 403 22.80 3.96 -3.44
CA ASP A 403 23.79 3.37 -4.35
C ASP A 403 23.09 2.39 -5.27
N GLN A 404 23.41 2.46 -6.57
CA GLN A 404 22.90 1.48 -7.53
C GLN A 404 23.29 0.08 -7.06
N ARG A 405 22.31 -0.76 -6.85
CA ARG A 405 22.49 -2.20 -6.62
C ARG A 405 22.74 -2.91 -7.92
#